data_9b970a4140f02cbd1a14dcd52653e0e2
#
_entry.id   9b970a4140f02cbd1a14dcd52653e0e2
#
_cell.length_a   1.000
_cell.length_b   1.000
_cell.length_c   1.000
_cell.angle_alpha   90.00
_cell.angle_beta   90.00
_cell.angle_gamma   90.00
#
_symmetry.space_group_name_H-M   'P 1'
#
loop_
_entity.id
_entity.type
_entity.pdbx_description
1 polymer ?
#
loop_
_entity_poly.entity_id
_entity_poly.type
_entity_poly.pdbx_seq_one_letter_code
_entity_poly.pdbx_strand_id
1 'polypeptide(L)'
;PVRYLQLPLQALAEQGEQYDLVVFHAVLEWLAEPAAALQQLTSLLLPHGALSLAFYNRDALIYKNLVKGQFKKLRKKPLSGQGKSGLTPQQPLDPREVQLWTRAAGLECLGTSGVRVFYDYMPEPFCSNSSLDDLIEFELRYSRHPAYQHLGRYLHWWLRRA
;
A
#
# COMPACT_ATOMS: atom_id res chain seq x y z
N PRO A 1 -16.43 21.61 -8.25
CA PRO A 1 -15.32 21.78 -9.18
C PRO A 1 -14.09 21.03 -8.68
N VAL A 2 -13.35 20.38 -9.59
CA VAL A 2 -12.08 19.70 -9.27
C VAL A 2 -10.95 20.71 -9.46
N ARG A 3 -10.00 20.74 -8.51
CA ARG A 3 -8.79 21.57 -8.56
C ARG A 3 -7.56 20.66 -8.64
N TYR A 4 -6.68 20.87 -9.60
CA TYR A 4 -5.42 20.19 -9.74
C TYR A 4 -4.29 21.12 -9.30
N LEU A 5 -3.42 20.61 -8.41
CA LEU A 5 -2.26 21.33 -7.89
C LEU A 5 -0.99 20.56 -8.18
N GLN A 6 0.01 21.24 -8.69
CA GLN A 6 1.36 20.67 -8.85
C GLN A 6 2.21 21.09 -7.65
N LEU A 7 2.04 20.39 -6.52
CA LEU A 7 2.70 20.70 -5.26
C LEU A 7 3.26 19.44 -4.61
N PRO A 8 4.42 19.51 -3.95
CA PRO A 8 4.85 18.45 -3.05
C PRO A 8 3.93 18.39 -1.81
N LEU A 9 3.85 17.21 -1.18
CA LEU A 9 3.02 16.99 0.01
C LEU A 9 3.30 18.01 1.13
N GLN A 10 4.60 18.34 1.32
CA GLN A 10 5.05 19.30 2.33
C GLN A 10 4.41 20.68 2.12
N ALA A 11 4.48 21.20 0.90
CA ALA A 11 3.90 22.50 0.55
C ALA A 11 2.38 22.50 0.65
N LEU A 12 1.71 21.38 0.38
CA LEU A 12 0.27 21.23 0.59
C LEU A 12 -0.07 21.29 2.08
N ALA A 13 0.70 20.60 2.92
CA ALA A 13 0.49 20.59 4.37
C ALA A 13 0.69 21.98 5.00
N GLU A 14 1.63 22.77 4.49
CA GLU A 14 1.89 24.15 4.93
C GLU A 14 0.74 25.12 4.62
N GLN A 15 -0.13 24.81 3.65
CA GLN A 15 -1.28 25.65 3.33
C GLN A 15 -2.37 25.63 4.42
N GLY A 16 -2.34 24.63 5.32
CA GLY A 16 -3.26 24.53 6.45
C GLY A 16 -4.69 24.11 6.05
N GLU A 17 -4.93 23.77 4.79
CA GLU A 17 -6.22 23.21 4.37
C GLU A 17 -6.39 21.80 4.96
N GLN A 18 -7.59 21.49 5.44
CA GLN A 18 -7.94 20.19 5.98
C GLN A 18 -9.13 19.58 5.26
N TYR A 19 -9.17 18.25 5.23
CA TYR A 19 -10.11 17.46 4.44
C TYR A 19 -10.77 16.37 5.28
N ASP A 20 -12.02 16.01 4.95
CA ASP A 20 -12.73 14.87 5.54
C ASP A 20 -12.10 13.53 5.11
N LEU A 21 -11.53 13.49 3.90
CA LEU A 21 -10.92 12.31 3.32
C LEU A 21 -9.65 12.68 2.55
N VAL A 22 -8.57 12.01 2.88
CA VAL A 22 -7.35 12.00 2.10
C VAL A 22 -7.13 10.60 1.50
N VAL A 23 -6.83 10.53 0.21
CA VAL A 23 -6.51 9.28 -0.49
C VAL A 23 -5.03 9.30 -0.87
N PHE A 24 -4.26 8.33 -0.35
CA PHE A 24 -2.81 8.25 -0.57
C PHE A 24 -2.42 6.82 -0.95
N HIS A 25 -2.46 6.55 -2.24
CA HIS A 25 -2.30 5.21 -2.78
C HIS A 25 -1.02 5.07 -3.60
N ALA A 26 -0.24 4.03 -3.32
CA ALA A 26 0.98 3.65 -4.03
C ALA A 26 2.01 4.79 -4.17
N VAL A 27 2.14 5.62 -3.14
CA VAL A 27 3.08 6.74 -3.07
C VAL A 27 4.11 6.53 -1.95
N LEU A 28 3.68 5.99 -0.80
CA LEU A 28 4.49 5.91 0.42
C LEU A 28 5.83 5.18 0.19
N GLU A 29 5.83 4.14 -0.63
CA GLU A 29 6.99 3.32 -1.00
C GLU A 29 8.01 4.02 -1.91
N TRP A 30 7.70 5.22 -2.38
CA TRP A 30 8.58 6.03 -3.22
C TRP A 30 9.24 7.17 -2.44
N LEU A 31 8.80 7.42 -1.22
CA LEU A 31 9.29 8.52 -0.40
C LEU A 31 10.56 8.14 0.36
N ALA A 32 11.46 9.10 0.50
CA ALA A 32 12.68 8.94 1.31
C ALA A 32 12.33 8.81 2.80
N GLU A 33 11.33 9.58 3.27
CA GLU A 33 10.92 9.67 4.67
C GLU A 33 9.42 9.33 4.83
N PRO A 34 9.03 8.05 4.69
CA PRO A 34 7.62 7.65 4.71
C PRO A 34 6.93 7.92 6.06
N ALA A 35 7.66 7.81 7.17
CA ALA A 35 7.11 8.12 8.50
C ALA A 35 6.73 9.60 8.66
N ALA A 36 7.59 10.50 8.16
CA ALA A 36 7.32 11.95 8.18
C ALA A 36 6.14 12.30 7.28
N ALA A 37 6.00 11.64 6.13
CA ALA A 37 4.86 11.83 5.24
C ALA A 37 3.52 11.49 5.93
N LEU A 38 3.47 10.44 6.75
CA LEU A 38 2.25 10.09 7.50
C LEU A 38 1.85 11.18 8.52
N GLN A 39 2.81 11.83 9.16
CA GLN A 39 2.53 12.96 10.04
C GLN A 39 1.95 14.14 9.26
N GLN A 40 2.49 14.45 8.07
CA GLN A 40 1.97 15.48 7.19
C GLN A 40 0.57 15.15 6.69
N LEU A 41 0.31 13.89 6.29
CA LEU A 41 -1.02 13.44 5.90
C LEU A 41 -2.04 13.60 7.03
N THR A 42 -1.63 13.34 8.28
CA THR A 42 -2.51 13.53 9.44
C THR A 42 -2.87 15.02 9.65
N SER A 43 -1.95 15.94 9.39
CA SER A 43 -2.24 17.38 9.49
C SER A 43 -3.25 17.88 8.45
N LEU A 44 -3.36 17.17 7.32
CA LEU A 44 -4.35 17.45 6.27
C LEU A 44 -5.75 16.93 6.60
N LEU A 45 -5.93 16.15 7.67
CA LEU A 45 -7.23 15.61 8.05
C LEU A 45 -7.93 16.53 9.06
N LEU A 46 -9.21 16.74 8.85
CA LEU A 46 -10.10 17.27 9.89
C LEU A 46 -10.11 16.36 11.11
N PRO A 47 -10.50 16.82 12.31
CA PRO A 47 -10.81 15.93 13.42
C PRO A 47 -11.79 14.84 12.97
N HIS A 48 -11.45 13.57 13.23
CA HIS A 48 -12.18 12.37 12.76
C HIS A 48 -12.17 12.16 11.23
N GLY A 49 -11.41 12.95 10.48
CA GLY A 49 -11.20 12.75 9.04
C GLY A 49 -10.53 11.40 8.74
N ALA A 50 -10.76 10.87 7.56
CA ALA A 50 -10.31 9.55 7.13
C ALA A 50 -9.12 9.63 6.17
N LEU A 51 -8.17 8.70 6.33
CA LEU A 51 -7.08 8.45 5.38
C LEU A 51 -7.26 7.06 4.75
N SER A 52 -7.43 7.04 3.44
CA SER A 52 -7.35 5.83 2.62
C SER A 52 -5.90 5.64 2.20
N LEU A 53 -5.18 4.73 2.86
CA LEU A 53 -3.75 4.49 2.63
C LEU A 53 -3.55 3.15 1.92
N ALA A 54 -2.89 3.15 0.76
CA ALA A 54 -2.44 1.91 0.13
C ALA A 54 -0.94 1.96 -0.15
N PHE A 55 -0.23 0.89 0.20
CA PHE A 55 1.22 0.81 0.06
C PHE A 55 1.70 -0.58 -0.39
N TYR A 56 2.86 -0.62 -1.04
CA TYR A 56 3.46 -1.83 -1.56
C TYR A 56 3.99 -2.73 -0.45
N ASN A 57 3.46 -3.95 -0.38
CA ASN A 57 3.66 -4.87 0.72
C ASN A 57 4.94 -5.70 0.55
N ARG A 58 5.89 -5.56 1.49
CA ARG A 58 7.14 -6.32 1.53
C ARG A 58 6.90 -7.82 1.74
N ASP A 59 5.94 -8.18 2.59
CA ASP A 59 5.67 -9.59 2.91
C ASP A 59 5.11 -10.33 1.70
N ALA A 60 4.25 -9.69 0.91
CA ALA A 60 3.77 -10.23 -0.37
C ALA A 60 4.90 -10.43 -1.38
N LEU A 61 5.84 -9.49 -1.47
CA LEU A 61 7.02 -9.63 -2.32
C LEU A 61 7.90 -10.81 -1.90
N ILE A 62 8.11 -10.98 -0.60
CA ILE A 62 8.84 -12.13 -0.04
C ILE A 62 8.13 -13.43 -0.41
N TYR A 63 6.83 -13.52 -0.11
CA TYR A 63 6.02 -14.70 -0.39
C TYR A 63 6.04 -15.08 -1.88
N LYS A 64 5.85 -14.09 -2.77
CA LYS A 64 5.93 -14.28 -4.22
C LYS A 64 7.27 -14.88 -4.67
N ASN A 65 8.38 -14.42 -4.10
CA ASN A 65 9.71 -14.96 -4.44
C ASN A 65 9.92 -16.35 -3.85
N LEU A 66 9.38 -16.67 -2.67
CA LEU A 66 9.41 -17.99 -2.06
C LEU A 66 8.66 -19.00 -2.94
N VAL A 67 7.42 -18.72 -3.31
CA VAL A 67 6.58 -19.58 -4.15
C VAL A 67 7.23 -19.85 -5.52
N LYS A 68 7.94 -18.85 -6.06
CA LYS A 68 8.65 -18.96 -7.34
C LYS A 68 10.08 -19.57 -7.22
N GLY A 69 10.50 -20.00 -6.03
CA GLY A 69 11.84 -20.55 -5.81
C GLY A 69 12.97 -19.53 -6.04
N GLN A 70 12.70 -18.24 -6.01
CA GLN A 70 13.68 -17.19 -6.29
C GLN A 70 14.54 -16.85 -5.06
N PHE A 71 15.06 -17.86 -4.39
CA PHE A 71 15.81 -17.74 -3.12
C PHE A 71 17.06 -16.85 -3.22
N LYS A 72 17.71 -16.81 -4.41
CA LYS A 72 18.85 -15.92 -4.62
C LYS A 72 18.48 -14.43 -4.47
N LYS A 73 17.25 -14.04 -4.86
CA LYS A 73 16.78 -12.66 -4.69
C LYS A 73 16.53 -12.32 -3.22
N LEU A 74 15.99 -13.28 -2.46
CA LEU A 74 15.70 -13.10 -1.04
C LEU A 74 16.96 -12.99 -0.16
N ARG A 75 18.10 -13.54 -0.62
CA ARG A 75 19.38 -13.41 0.09
C ARG A 75 20.05 -12.06 -0.12
N LYS A 76 19.65 -11.31 -1.16
CA LYS A 76 20.17 -9.95 -1.40
C LYS A 76 19.41 -8.96 -0.52
N LYS A 77 20.13 -8.13 0.23
CA LYS A 77 19.59 -6.99 0.98
C LYS A 77 20.08 -5.69 0.37
N PRO A 78 19.27 -4.64 0.24
CA PRO A 78 17.83 -4.62 0.52
C PRO A 78 17.03 -5.38 -0.55
N LEU A 79 15.82 -5.85 -0.18
CA LEU A 79 14.82 -6.38 -1.11
C LEU A 79 14.26 -5.21 -1.94
N SER A 80 15.05 -4.69 -2.84
CA SER A 80 14.60 -3.68 -3.79
C SER A 80 13.94 -4.35 -4.98
N GLY A 81 12.87 -3.75 -5.47
CA GLY A 81 12.29 -4.12 -6.73
C GLY A 81 13.24 -3.77 -7.87
N GLN A 82 14.20 -4.63 -8.17
CA GLN A 82 15.07 -4.48 -9.35
C GLN A 82 14.27 -4.82 -10.61
N GLY A 83 13.29 -3.99 -10.95
CA GLY A 83 12.70 -4.00 -12.27
C GLY A 83 13.60 -3.19 -13.21
N LYS A 84 14.00 -3.79 -14.33
CA LYS A 84 14.65 -3.07 -15.44
C LYS A 84 13.73 -2.01 -16.08
N SER A 85 12.44 -2.04 -15.76
CA SER A 85 11.45 -1.01 -16.09
C SER A 85 11.19 -0.17 -14.83
N GLY A 86 11.43 1.12 -14.89
CA GLY A 86 11.41 2.06 -13.76
C GLY A 86 10.09 2.24 -12.99
N LEU A 87 9.15 1.32 -13.11
CA LEU A 87 7.83 1.34 -12.46
C LEU A 87 7.69 0.35 -11.28
N THR A 88 8.79 -0.27 -10.81
CA THR A 88 8.73 -1.12 -9.63
C THR A 88 9.23 -0.33 -8.42
N PRO A 89 8.44 -0.18 -7.35
CA PRO A 89 8.86 0.52 -6.15
C PRO A 89 10.17 -0.01 -5.61
N GLN A 90 11.07 0.90 -5.26
CA GLN A 90 12.40 0.54 -4.77
C GLN A 90 12.38 0.06 -3.32
N GLN A 91 11.38 0.49 -2.54
CA GLN A 91 11.27 0.21 -1.11
C GLN A 91 9.90 -0.40 -0.78
N PRO A 92 9.75 -1.73 -0.92
CA PRO A 92 8.56 -2.38 -0.38
C PRO A 92 8.54 -2.21 1.14
N LEU A 93 7.40 -1.81 1.71
CA LEU A 93 7.30 -1.44 3.12
C LEU A 93 6.94 -2.65 3.98
N ASP A 94 7.52 -2.71 5.18
CA ASP A 94 7.12 -3.64 6.22
C ASP A 94 5.79 -3.17 6.83
N PRO A 95 4.71 -3.96 6.77
CA PRO A 95 3.43 -3.56 7.38
C PRO A 95 3.54 -3.24 8.87
N ARG A 96 4.46 -3.90 9.58
CA ARG A 96 4.69 -3.65 11.02
C ARG A 96 5.29 -2.27 11.28
N GLU A 97 6.23 -1.83 10.42
CA GLU A 97 6.79 -0.49 10.51
C GLU A 97 5.73 0.56 10.16
N VAL A 98 4.96 0.35 9.09
CA VAL A 98 3.85 1.25 8.71
C VAL A 98 2.84 1.36 9.87
N GLN A 99 2.52 0.26 10.55
CA GLN A 99 1.63 0.28 11.72
C GLN A 99 2.19 1.13 12.87
N LEU A 100 3.50 1.06 13.13
CA LEU A 100 4.13 1.90 14.14
C LEU A 100 4.07 3.39 13.75
N TRP A 101 4.34 3.71 12.49
CA TRP A 101 4.31 5.08 12.00
C TRP A 101 2.89 5.67 12.00
N THR A 102 1.87 4.90 11.61
CA THR A 102 0.47 5.37 11.65
C THR A 102 0.01 5.65 13.08
N ARG A 103 0.36 4.77 14.03
CA ARG A 103 0.07 5.00 15.47
C ARG A 103 0.78 6.23 16.00
N ALA A 104 2.07 6.39 15.68
CA ALA A 104 2.85 7.57 16.10
C ALA A 104 2.31 8.87 15.50
N ALA A 105 1.67 8.81 14.33
CA ALA A 105 0.99 9.94 13.68
C ALA A 105 -0.43 10.20 14.25
N GLY A 106 -0.90 9.45 15.26
CA GLY A 106 -2.24 9.64 15.83
C GLY A 106 -3.38 9.11 14.94
N LEU A 107 -3.10 8.09 14.12
CA LEU A 107 -4.09 7.45 13.25
C LEU A 107 -4.55 6.11 13.84
N GLU A 108 -5.85 5.93 13.90
CA GLU A 108 -6.52 4.67 14.27
C GLU A 108 -6.85 3.86 13.03
N CYS A 109 -6.51 2.58 12.99
CA CYS A 109 -6.86 1.68 11.89
C CYS A 109 -8.27 1.11 12.09
N LEU A 110 -9.18 1.47 11.19
CA LEU A 110 -10.58 1.01 11.19
C LEU A 110 -10.77 -0.28 10.40
N GLY A 111 -9.88 -0.58 9.48
CA GLY A 111 -9.96 -1.80 8.67
C GLY A 111 -8.81 -1.94 7.70
N THR A 112 -8.55 -3.18 7.32
CA THR A 112 -7.49 -3.55 6.39
C THR A 112 -8.01 -4.45 5.29
N SER A 113 -7.44 -4.34 4.11
CA SER A 113 -7.68 -5.25 3.00
C SER A 113 -6.41 -5.45 2.19
N GLY A 114 -6.28 -6.64 1.59
CA GLY A 114 -5.27 -6.89 0.58
C GLY A 114 -5.79 -6.53 -0.80
N VAL A 115 -4.92 -6.01 -1.64
CA VAL A 115 -5.21 -5.76 -3.06
C VAL A 115 -4.32 -6.68 -3.88
N ARG A 116 -4.91 -7.47 -4.77
CA ARG A 116 -4.25 -8.52 -5.54
C ARG A 116 -3.68 -9.60 -4.61
N VAL A 117 -4.59 -10.27 -3.87
CA VAL A 117 -4.23 -11.26 -2.82
C VAL A 117 -3.79 -12.61 -3.42
N PHE A 118 -4.23 -12.95 -4.64
CA PHE A 118 -3.82 -14.17 -5.32
C PHE A 118 -3.37 -13.98 -6.76
N TYR A 119 -3.84 -12.97 -7.49
CA TYR A 119 -3.56 -12.75 -8.91
C TYR A 119 -2.05 -12.80 -9.23
N ASP A 120 -1.22 -12.16 -8.43
CA ASP A 120 0.24 -12.12 -8.63
C ASP A 120 0.95 -13.46 -8.40
N TYR A 121 0.24 -14.43 -7.86
CA TYR A 121 0.75 -15.78 -7.55
C TYR A 121 0.25 -16.84 -8.54
N MET A 122 -0.74 -16.51 -9.35
CA MET A 122 -1.29 -17.42 -10.34
C MET A 122 -0.22 -17.76 -11.39
N PRO A 123 0.00 -19.06 -11.68
CA PRO A 123 0.90 -19.45 -12.75
C PRO A 123 0.24 -19.30 -14.11
N GLU A 124 1.03 -19.06 -15.14
CA GLU A 124 0.58 -19.20 -16.53
C GLU A 124 0.39 -20.71 -16.87
N PRO A 125 -0.61 -21.09 -17.67
CA PRO A 125 -1.54 -20.21 -18.43
C PRO A 125 -2.83 -19.83 -17.68
N PHE A 126 -2.98 -20.20 -16.41
CA PHE A 126 -4.24 -19.97 -15.67
C PHE A 126 -4.57 -18.48 -15.53
N CYS A 127 -3.56 -17.64 -15.32
CA CYS A 127 -3.76 -16.20 -15.19
C CYS A 127 -4.37 -15.60 -16.48
N SER A 128 -3.83 -15.96 -17.66
CA SER A 128 -4.29 -15.44 -18.94
C SER A 128 -5.60 -16.06 -19.42
N ASN A 129 -5.97 -17.24 -18.93
CA ASN A 129 -7.20 -17.94 -19.33
C ASN A 129 -8.39 -17.67 -18.39
N SER A 130 -8.18 -17.01 -17.26
CA SER A 130 -9.25 -16.65 -16.32
C SER A 130 -10.06 -15.47 -16.84
N SER A 131 -11.38 -15.48 -16.61
CA SER A 131 -12.20 -14.32 -16.92
C SER A 131 -11.87 -13.16 -15.96
N LEU A 132 -11.99 -11.94 -16.44
CA LEU A 132 -11.78 -10.75 -15.59
C LEU A 132 -12.80 -10.69 -14.46
N ASP A 133 -14.04 -11.08 -14.73
CA ASP A 133 -15.14 -11.07 -13.74
C ASP A 133 -14.85 -12.04 -12.59
N ASP A 134 -14.40 -13.27 -12.91
CA ASP A 134 -13.99 -14.24 -11.88
C ASP A 134 -12.81 -13.70 -11.04
N LEU A 135 -11.81 -13.12 -11.71
CA LEU A 135 -10.67 -12.55 -11.00
C LEU A 135 -11.10 -11.44 -10.04
N ILE A 136 -11.98 -10.53 -10.47
CA ILE A 136 -12.50 -9.44 -9.63
C ILE A 136 -13.34 -10.01 -8.49
N GLU A 137 -14.25 -10.94 -8.77
CA GLU A 137 -15.11 -11.55 -7.75
C GLU A 137 -14.27 -12.18 -6.63
N PHE A 138 -13.30 -13.03 -6.97
CA PHE A 138 -12.52 -13.74 -5.97
C PHE A 138 -11.50 -12.83 -5.28
N GLU A 139 -10.91 -11.84 -5.96
CA GLU A 139 -10.07 -10.83 -5.31
C GLU A 139 -10.86 -10.04 -4.25
N LEU A 140 -12.08 -9.62 -4.55
CA LEU A 140 -12.95 -8.91 -3.60
C LEU A 140 -13.37 -9.81 -2.44
N ARG A 141 -13.75 -11.07 -2.73
CA ARG A 141 -14.18 -12.06 -1.73
C ARG A 141 -13.09 -12.32 -0.69
N TYR A 142 -11.83 -12.41 -1.11
CA TYR A 142 -10.72 -12.78 -0.25
C TYR A 142 -9.88 -11.58 0.24
N SER A 143 -10.13 -10.38 -0.27
CA SER A 143 -9.36 -9.17 0.06
C SER A 143 -9.31 -8.86 1.56
N ARG A 144 -10.38 -9.19 2.30
CA ARG A 144 -10.51 -8.97 3.76
C ARG A 144 -10.44 -10.25 4.57
N HIS A 145 -10.26 -11.40 3.93
CA HIS A 145 -10.20 -12.68 4.63
C HIS A 145 -8.90 -12.76 5.46
N PRO A 146 -8.96 -13.06 6.76
CA PRO A 146 -7.81 -13.01 7.66
C PRO A 146 -6.59 -13.82 7.19
N ALA A 147 -6.83 -14.97 6.53
CA ALA A 147 -5.76 -15.81 6.03
C ALA A 147 -5.07 -15.26 4.76
N TYR A 148 -5.74 -14.42 3.98
CA TYR A 148 -5.26 -14.01 2.66
C TYR A 148 -4.97 -12.52 2.53
N GLN A 149 -5.61 -11.64 3.31
CA GLN A 149 -5.46 -10.19 3.19
C GLN A 149 -3.98 -9.73 3.24
N HIS A 150 -3.15 -10.39 4.05
CA HIS A 150 -1.74 -10.06 4.19
C HIS A 150 -0.86 -10.49 3.01
N LEU A 151 -1.41 -11.30 2.08
CA LEU A 151 -0.76 -11.70 0.84
C LEU A 151 -0.98 -10.68 -0.29
N GLY A 152 -1.81 -9.67 -0.09
CA GLY A 152 -2.04 -8.63 -1.08
C GLY A 152 -0.75 -7.94 -1.50
N ARG A 153 -0.56 -7.78 -2.81
CA ARG A 153 0.58 -7.02 -3.36
C ARG A 153 0.66 -5.62 -2.77
N TYR A 154 -0.51 -4.99 -2.59
CA TYR A 154 -0.66 -3.79 -1.79
C TYR A 154 -1.51 -4.13 -0.57
N LEU A 155 -1.23 -3.48 0.55
CA LEU A 155 -2.14 -3.42 1.67
C LEU A 155 -2.87 -2.07 1.61
N HIS A 156 -4.19 -2.13 1.73
CA HIS A 156 -5.03 -0.96 1.85
C HIS A 156 -5.56 -0.88 3.27
N TRP A 157 -5.29 0.25 3.95
CA TRP A 157 -5.73 0.54 5.29
C TRP A 157 -6.68 1.74 5.29
N TRP A 158 -7.79 1.58 5.96
CA TRP A 158 -8.72 2.64 6.25
C TRP A 158 -8.40 3.18 7.63
N LEU A 159 -7.89 4.40 7.69
CA LEU A 159 -7.39 5.03 8.90
C LEU A 159 -8.24 6.24 9.24
N ARG A 160 -8.33 6.59 10.52
CA ARG A 160 -9.04 7.76 11.02
C ARG A 160 -8.12 8.57 11.94
N ARG A 161 -8.18 9.87 11.83
CA ARG A 161 -7.55 10.77 12.80
C ARG A 161 -8.28 10.65 14.14
N ALA A 162 -7.54 10.30 15.20
CA ALA A 162 -8.04 10.22 16.59
C ALA A 162 -8.52 11.58 17.12
#